data_24b12942039efc3e0b6a7aa1d82fb9b8
#
_entry.id   24b12942039efc3e0b6a7aa1d82fb9b8
#
_cell.length_a   1.000
_cell.length_b   1.000
_cell.length_c   1.000
_cell.angle_alpha   90.00
_cell.angle_beta   90.00
_cell.angle_gamma   90.00
#
_symmetry.space_group_name_H-M   'P 1'
#
loop_
_entity.id
_entity.type
_entity.pdbx_description
1 polymer ?
#
loop_
_entity_poly.entity_id
_entity_poly.type
_entity_poly.pdbx_seq_one_letter_code
_entity_poly.pdbx_strand_id
1 'polypeptide(L)'
;MFNIAKVGAYITILRKAKKMTQVHLGEMLGISHQAVSNWERGAALPDVTLLLDLAKALGTTVDNLLSASRDDFKGFDEILNNIEILKTEPAKIDETQMLKELEENLSKIIENN
;
A
#
# COMPACT_ATOMS: atom_id res chain seq x y z
N MET A 1 15.91 15.37 10.76
CA MET A 1 14.56 15.52 11.35
C MET A 1 13.68 14.35 10.91
N PHE A 2 12.89 13.83 11.81
CA PHE A 2 11.98 12.73 11.52
C PHE A 2 10.76 13.23 10.73
N ASN A 3 10.52 12.64 9.55
CA ASN A 3 9.44 13.08 8.68
C ASN A 3 8.29 12.05 8.71
N ILE A 4 7.25 12.35 9.50
CA ILE A 4 6.09 11.49 9.69
C ILE A 4 5.34 11.27 8.37
N ALA A 5 5.28 12.28 7.52
CA ALA A 5 4.58 12.18 6.24
C ALA A 5 5.22 11.12 5.32
N LYS A 6 6.55 11.01 5.34
CA LYS A 6 7.25 9.99 4.56
C LYS A 6 6.99 8.58 5.08
N VAL A 7 6.92 8.41 6.40
CA VAL A 7 6.55 7.12 6.99
C VAL A 7 5.14 6.75 6.55
N GLY A 8 4.21 7.69 6.61
CA GLY A 8 2.82 7.48 6.16
C GLY A 8 2.74 7.11 4.69
N ALA A 9 3.51 7.79 3.84
CA ALA A 9 3.56 7.47 2.41
C ALA A 9 4.09 6.05 2.17
N TYR A 10 5.11 5.65 2.91
CA TYR A 10 5.67 4.30 2.81
C TYR A 10 4.64 3.24 3.20
N ILE A 11 3.92 3.46 4.30
CA ILE A 11 2.83 2.57 4.74
C ILE A 11 1.76 2.45 3.64
N THR A 12 1.35 3.59 3.07
CA THR A 12 0.34 3.62 2.02
C THR A 12 0.76 2.80 0.81
N ILE A 13 2.00 2.99 0.35
CA ILE A 13 2.52 2.29 -0.82
C ILE A 13 2.57 0.79 -0.58
N LEU A 14 3.09 0.36 0.56
CA LEU A 14 3.17 -1.06 0.90
C LEU A 14 1.79 -1.70 1.04
N ARG A 15 0.86 -0.99 1.68
CA ARG A 15 -0.52 -1.48 1.83
C ARG A 15 -1.18 -1.70 0.46
N LYS A 16 -1.07 -0.70 -0.41
CA LYS A 16 -1.66 -0.78 -1.76
C LYS A 16 -0.98 -1.86 -2.61
N ALA A 17 0.32 -2.03 -2.46
CA ALA A 17 1.05 -3.08 -3.16
C ALA A 17 0.55 -4.47 -2.79
N LYS A 18 0.06 -4.65 -1.57
CA LYS A 18 -0.55 -5.89 -1.11
C LYS A 18 -2.06 -5.94 -1.35
N LYS A 19 -2.62 -4.93 -2.01
CA LYS A 19 -4.04 -4.84 -2.36
C LYS A 19 -4.94 -4.86 -1.13
N MET A 20 -4.47 -4.30 -0.04
CA MET A 20 -5.23 -4.17 1.19
C MET A 20 -5.90 -2.80 1.28
N THR A 21 -7.10 -2.76 1.86
CA THR A 21 -7.73 -1.50 2.26
C THR A 21 -7.25 -1.07 3.63
N GLN A 22 -7.49 0.18 4.01
CA GLN A 22 -7.20 0.66 5.35
C GLN A 22 -7.99 -0.14 6.40
N VAL A 23 -9.22 -0.50 6.09
CA VAL A 23 -10.06 -1.32 6.97
C VAL A 23 -9.44 -2.69 7.18
N HIS A 24 -8.99 -3.34 6.10
CA HIS A 24 -8.37 -4.65 6.19
C HIS A 24 -7.10 -4.62 7.04
N LEU A 25 -6.24 -3.63 6.80
CA LEU A 25 -5.03 -3.49 7.62
C LEU A 25 -5.37 -3.24 9.09
N GLY A 26 -6.36 -2.39 9.35
CA GLY A 26 -6.84 -2.15 10.71
C GLY A 26 -7.32 -3.41 11.39
N GLU A 27 -8.09 -4.23 10.69
CA GLU A 27 -8.57 -5.52 11.22
C GLU A 27 -7.41 -6.47 11.55
N MET A 28 -6.41 -6.55 10.69
CA MET A 28 -5.23 -7.38 10.93
C MET A 28 -4.48 -6.96 12.20
N LEU A 29 -4.48 -5.67 12.51
CA LEU A 29 -3.76 -5.12 13.64
C LEU A 29 -4.63 -4.93 14.89
N GLY A 30 -5.94 -5.19 14.78
CA GLY A 30 -6.88 -5.00 15.88
C GLY A 30 -7.11 -3.54 16.23
N ILE A 31 -7.05 -2.65 15.23
CA ILE A 31 -7.25 -1.20 15.41
C ILE A 31 -8.25 -0.67 14.39
N SER A 32 -8.66 0.58 14.56
CA SER A 32 -9.60 1.21 13.63
C SER A 32 -8.92 1.61 12.33
N HIS A 33 -9.69 1.66 11.24
CA HIS A 33 -9.19 2.18 9.97
C HIS A 33 -8.83 3.67 10.05
N GLN A 34 -9.41 4.39 11.00
CA GLN A 34 -9.07 5.79 11.24
C GLN A 34 -7.64 5.95 11.74
N ALA A 35 -7.17 5.02 12.58
CA ALA A 35 -5.78 5.02 13.02
C ALA A 35 -4.83 4.81 11.84
N VAL A 36 -5.14 3.86 10.97
CA VAL A 36 -4.37 3.63 9.74
C VAL A 36 -4.37 4.88 8.86
N SER A 37 -5.53 5.49 8.68
CA SER A 37 -5.67 6.73 7.91
C SER A 37 -4.80 7.85 8.48
N ASN A 38 -4.78 7.99 9.80
CA ASN A 38 -3.95 9.01 10.46
C ASN A 38 -2.46 8.79 10.20
N TRP A 39 -2.00 7.54 10.22
CA TRP A 39 -0.61 7.24 9.89
C TRP A 39 -0.30 7.62 8.44
N GLU A 40 -1.17 7.24 7.52
CA GLU A 40 -0.95 7.45 6.09
C GLU A 40 -0.97 8.92 5.70
N ARG A 41 -1.73 9.73 6.43
CA ARG A 41 -1.76 11.18 6.22
C ARG A 41 -0.62 11.93 6.92
N GLY A 42 0.19 11.23 7.69
CA GLY A 42 1.25 11.87 8.48
C GLY A 42 0.73 12.63 9.68
N ALA A 43 -0.47 12.32 10.15
CA ALA A 43 -1.05 12.96 11.34
C ALA A 43 -0.56 12.31 12.64
N ALA A 44 -0.15 11.06 12.60
CA ALA A 44 0.35 10.32 13.74
C ALA A 44 1.29 9.21 13.30
N LEU A 45 2.12 8.73 14.21
CA LEU A 45 2.93 7.54 14.02
C LEU A 45 2.24 6.33 14.65
N PRO A 46 2.47 5.12 14.13
CA PRO A 46 2.05 3.91 14.82
C PRO A 46 2.67 3.82 16.20
N ASP A 47 1.91 3.30 17.15
CA ASP A 47 2.43 2.99 18.48
C ASP A 47 3.58 1.97 18.35
N VAL A 48 4.57 2.12 19.19
CA VAL A 48 5.73 1.22 19.24
C VAL A 48 5.29 -0.24 19.37
N THR A 49 4.22 -0.49 20.12
CA THR A 49 3.70 -1.84 20.31
C THR A 49 3.12 -2.46 19.05
N LEU A 50 2.75 -1.63 18.08
CA LEU A 50 2.16 -2.09 16.81
C LEU A 50 3.18 -2.17 15.67
N LEU A 51 4.36 -1.59 15.83
CA LEU A 51 5.34 -1.48 14.74
C LEU A 51 5.75 -2.84 14.17
N LEU A 52 5.97 -3.83 15.03
CA LEU A 52 6.39 -5.15 14.58
C LEU A 52 5.29 -5.85 13.78
N ASP A 53 4.06 -5.80 14.28
CA ASP A 53 2.92 -6.42 13.62
C ASP A 53 2.61 -5.69 12.29
N LEU A 54 2.72 -4.37 12.30
CA LEU A 54 2.55 -3.57 11.08
C LEU A 54 3.60 -3.94 10.04
N ALA A 55 4.85 -4.06 10.43
CA ALA A 55 5.93 -4.46 9.53
C ALA A 55 5.66 -5.83 8.92
N LYS A 56 5.22 -6.79 9.73
CA LYS A 56 4.87 -8.13 9.25
C LYS A 56 3.69 -8.09 8.28
N ALA A 57 2.66 -7.34 8.61
CA ALA A 57 1.48 -7.21 7.76
C ALA A 57 1.82 -6.61 6.40
N LEU A 58 2.74 -5.65 6.37
CA LEU A 58 3.16 -4.97 5.15
C LEU A 58 4.30 -5.67 4.41
N GLY A 59 4.90 -6.72 4.99
CA GLY A 59 6.02 -7.42 4.38
C GLY A 59 7.31 -6.62 4.38
N THR A 60 7.52 -5.81 5.39
CA THR A 60 8.72 -5.00 5.59
C THR A 60 9.30 -5.20 6.98
N THR A 61 10.23 -4.36 7.38
CA THR A 61 10.85 -4.39 8.69
C THR A 61 10.55 -3.12 9.46
N VAL A 62 10.64 -3.18 10.79
CA VAL A 62 10.50 -1.99 11.63
C VAL A 62 11.57 -0.96 11.27
N ASP A 63 12.80 -1.43 10.99
CA ASP A 63 13.89 -0.56 10.59
C ASP A 63 13.53 0.22 9.32
N ASN A 64 12.99 -0.45 8.31
CA ASN A 64 12.57 0.20 7.07
C ASN A 64 11.43 1.20 7.30
N LEU A 65 10.47 0.84 8.15
CA LEU A 65 9.36 1.75 8.47
C LEU A 65 9.87 3.06 9.08
N LEU A 66 10.78 2.97 10.03
CA LEU A 66 11.33 4.15 10.70
C LEU A 66 12.32 4.89 9.81
N SER A 67 13.12 4.18 9.03
CA SER A 67 14.10 4.77 8.12
C SER A 67 13.44 5.50 6.95
N ALA A 68 12.20 5.21 6.63
CA ALA A 68 11.45 5.88 5.58
C ALA A 68 11.33 7.39 5.81
N SER A 69 11.49 7.84 7.07
CA SER A 69 11.51 9.27 7.40
C SER A 69 12.76 10.00 6.89
N ARG A 70 13.81 9.26 6.52
CA ARG A 70 15.10 9.83 6.14
C ARG A 70 15.14 10.14 4.65
N ASP A 71 15.82 11.24 4.30
CA ASP A 71 15.95 11.65 2.90
C ASP A 71 16.78 10.68 2.06
N ASP A 72 17.69 9.95 2.70
CA ASP A 72 18.54 8.96 2.02
C ASP A 72 17.93 7.55 1.98
N PHE A 73 16.68 7.40 2.41
CA PHE A 73 15.99 6.11 2.39
C PHE A 73 15.73 5.65 0.94
N LYS A 74 16.20 4.44 0.61
CA LYS A 74 16.09 3.89 -0.74
C LYS A 74 14.96 2.88 -0.91
N GLY A 75 14.21 2.61 0.15
CA GLY A 75 13.08 1.68 0.10
C GLY A 75 12.00 2.12 -0.88
N PHE A 76 11.82 3.43 -1.07
CA PHE A 76 10.87 3.93 -2.08
C PHE A 76 11.31 3.57 -3.49
N ASP A 77 12.60 3.67 -3.78
CA ASP A 77 13.14 3.32 -5.09
C ASP A 77 12.95 1.84 -5.39
N GLU A 78 13.17 0.98 -4.40
CA GLU A 78 12.95 -0.45 -4.54
C GLU A 78 11.48 -0.78 -4.84
N ILE A 79 10.57 -0.13 -4.12
CA ILE A 79 9.14 -0.29 -4.34
C ILE A 79 8.75 0.24 -5.72
N LEU A 80 9.25 1.41 -6.09
CA LEU A 80 8.98 2.02 -7.38
C LEU A 80 9.50 1.16 -8.54
N ASN A 81 10.67 0.55 -8.38
CA ASN A 81 11.19 -0.37 -9.39
C ASN A 81 10.31 -1.62 -9.54
N ASN A 82 9.85 -2.16 -8.43
CA ASN A 82 8.93 -3.30 -8.45
C ASN A 82 7.56 -2.90 -9.02
N ILE A 83 7.10 -1.69 -8.73
CA ILE A 83 5.86 -1.15 -9.26
C ILE A 83 6.01 -0.78 -10.74
N GLU A 84 7.21 -0.42 -11.22
CA GLU A 84 7.42 -0.14 -12.62
C GLU A 84 7.25 -1.37 -13.50
N ILE A 85 7.57 -2.55 -13.00
CA ILE A 85 7.22 -3.80 -13.66
C ILE A 85 5.70 -3.92 -13.76
N LEU A 86 4.98 -3.42 -12.75
CA LEU A 86 3.52 -3.36 -12.74
C LEU A 86 2.99 -2.11 -13.43
N LYS A 87 3.77 -1.05 -13.51
CA LYS A 87 3.36 0.23 -14.11
C LYS A 87 3.51 0.29 -15.62
N THR A 88 4.30 -0.55 -16.20
CA THR A 88 4.27 -0.67 -17.64
C THR A 88 2.94 -1.22 -18.11
N GLU A 89 2.17 -1.81 -17.22
CA GLU A 89 0.79 -2.20 -17.48
C GLU A 89 -0.21 -1.18 -16.91
N PRO A 90 -0.17 -0.84 -15.60
CA PRO A 90 -1.19 0.06 -15.05
C PRO A 90 -1.10 1.51 -15.53
N ALA A 91 0.07 2.00 -15.91
CA ALA A 91 0.16 3.34 -16.48
C ALA A 91 -0.50 3.41 -17.86
N LYS A 92 -0.73 2.25 -18.46
CA LYS A 92 -1.47 2.11 -19.72
C LYS A 92 -2.83 1.47 -19.51
N ILE A 93 -3.08 0.93 -18.33
CA ILE A 93 -4.42 0.55 -17.93
C ILE A 93 -5.12 1.84 -17.50
N ASP A 94 -5.50 2.60 -18.48
CA ASP A 94 -6.49 3.63 -18.27
C ASP A 94 -7.84 2.93 -18.07
N GLU A 95 -8.85 3.71 -17.83
CA GLU A 95 -10.22 3.23 -17.65
C GLU A 95 -10.67 2.35 -18.81
N THR A 96 -10.16 2.61 -19.99
CA THR A 96 -10.52 1.88 -21.22
C THR A 96 -10.12 0.42 -21.15
N GLN A 97 -8.93 0.13 -20.62
CA GLN A 97 -8.47 -1.26 -20.51
C GLN A 97 -9.17 -2.00 -19.37
N MET A 98 -9.46 -1.32 -18.27
CA MET A 98 -10.27 -1.90 -17.19
C MET A 98 -11.67 -2.26 -17.68
N LEU A 99 -12.29 -1.36 -18.44
CA LEU A 99 -13.60 -1.61 -19.04
C LEU A 99 -13.56 -2.79 -20.00
N LYS A 100 -12.48 -2.91 -20.75
CA LYS A 100 -12.30 -4.01 -21.70
C LYS A 100 -12.19 -5.36 -21.00
N GLU A 101 -11.45 -5.41 -19.91
CA GLU A 101 -11.35 -6.62 -19.08
C GLU A 101 -12.68 -6.98 -18.45
N LEU A 102 -13.43 -6.00 -17.98
CA LEU A 102 -14.76 -6.21 -17.42
C LEU A 102 -15.71 -6.75 -18.49
N GLU A 103 -15.67 -6.22 -19.70
CA GLU A 103 -16.49 -6.70 -20.81
C GLU A 103 -16.16 -8.13 -21.17
N GLU A 104 -14.87 -8.49 -21.22
CA GLU A 104 -14.44 -9.86 -21.50
C GLU A 104 -14.91 -10.82 -20.41
N ASN A 105 -14.82 -10.42 -19.14
CA ASN A 105 -15.29 -11.22 -18.02
C ASN A 105 -16.80 -11.41 -18.05
N LEU A 106 -17.53 -10.34 -18.38
CA LEU A 106 -18.99 -10.41 -18.52
C LEU A 106 -19.40 -11.31 -19.67
N SER A 107 -18.70 -11.24 -20.80
CA SER A 107 -18.95 -12.10 -21.94
C SER A 107 -18.77 -13.58 -21.59
N LYS A 108 -17.74 -13.90 -20.83
CA LYS A 108 -17.49 -15.26 -20.35
C LYS A 108 -18.58 -15.75 -19.41
N ILE A 109 -19.10 -14.90 -18.56
CA ILE A 109 -20.20 -15.21 -17.65
C ILE A 109 -21.47 -15.48 -18.45
N ILE A 110 -21.75 -14.64 -19.44
CA ILE A 110 -22.94 -14.78 -20.31
C ILE A 110 -22.83 -16.03 -21.18
N GLU A 111 -21.66 -16.34 -21.72
CA GLU A 111 -21.44 -17.53 -22.55
C GLU A 111 -21.54 -18.82 -21.75
N ASN A 112 -21.23 -18.80 -20.45
CA ASN A 112 -21.31 -19.97 -19.59
C ASN A 112 -22.71 -20.20 -18.99
N ASN A 113 -23.63 -19.31 -19.28
CA ASN A 113 -25.02 -19.46 -18.91
C ASN A 113 -25.87 -19.89 -20.11
#